data_2b40588dfc5896a6425a1235dff989ac
#
_entry.id   2b40588dfc5896a6425a1235dff989ac
#
_cell.length_a   1.000
_cell.length_b   1.000
_cell.length_c   1.000
_cell.angle_alpha   90.00
_cell.angle_beta   90.00
_cell.angle_gamma   90.00
#
_symmetry.space_group_name_H-M   'P 1'
#
loop_
_entity.id
_entity.type
_entity.pdbx_description
1 polymer ?
#
loop_
_entity_poly.entity_id
_entity_poly.type
_entity_poly.pdbx_seq_one_letter_code
_entity_poly.pdbx_strand_id
1 'polypeptide(L)'
;MNLNPYGASQLPPVTGGHDRLRVATYNIHKGVRGVGPRKRLEIHNLGLGIEALDADLVFLQEVRLYHAREAQRFERTWFGWPDEGQAEFLAPEGYAVAYRSNAITRHGEHGNALLSRWPLGDIGHHDVSDHRFEQRGLLHVPVRWNGSTVHAVVAHFGLIHASRVRQVQRLADFIEREV
;
A
#
# COMPACT_ATOMS: atom_id res chain seq x y z
N MET A 1 -26.29 11.64 -2.32
CA MET A 1 -25.16 12.14 -3.14
C MET A 1 -23.88 11.63 -2.51
N ASN A 2 -23.29 10.58 -3.09
CA ASN A 2 -22.03 9.99 -2.59
C ASN A 2 -20.87 10.75 -3.23
N LEU A 3 -20.27 11.64 -2.46
CA LEU A 3 -19.02 12.28 -2.86
C LEU A 3 -17.89 11.29 -2.61
N ASN A 4 -17.31 10.75 -3.67
CA ASN A 4 -16.06 10.01 -3.63
C ASN A 4 -14.92 11.02 -3.32
N PRO A 5 -14.28 11.01 -2.13
CA PRO A 5 -13.26 11.99 -1.77
C PRO A 5 -11.93 11.76 -2.50
N TYR A 6 -11.81 10.67 -3.25
CA TYR A 6 -10.62 10.35 -4.03
C TYR A 6 -10.91 10.59 -5.52
N GLY A 7 -11.10 11.85 -5.90
CA GLY A 7 -11.14 12.25 -7.30
C GLY A 7 -9.85 11.82 -7.98
N ALA A 8 -9.97 10.92 -8.96
CA ALA A 8 -8.85 10.53 -9.80
C ALA A 8 -8.31 11.79 -10.49
N SER A 9 -7.22 12.34 -9.97
CA SER A 9 -6.41 13.32 -10.67
C SER A 9 -5.91 12.62 -11.93
N GLN A 10 -6.42 13.03 -13.10
CA GLN A 10 -5.92 12.54 -14.39
C GLN A 10 -4.52 13.11 -14.57
N LEU A 11 -3.53 12.31 -14.21
CA LEU A 11 -2.15 12.59 -14.55
C LEU A 11 -2.02 12.61 -16.07
N PRO A 12 -1.21 13.53 -16.64
CA PRO A 12 -0.93 13.53 -18.08
C PRO A 12 -0.33 12.17 -18.46
N PRO A 13 -0.63 11.65 -19.66
CA PRO A 13 -0.07 10.37 -20.09
C PRO A 13 1.46 10.46 -20.09
N VAL A 14 2.11 9.54 -19.43
CA VAL A 14 3.57 9.39 -19.49
C VAL A 14 3.93 8.98 -20.91
N THR A 15 4.37 9.97 -21.71
CA THR A 15 4.81 9.75 -23.08
C THR A 15 6.30 9.39 -23.08
N GLY A 16 6.55 8.10 -23.02
CA GLY A 16 7.88 7.51 -23.15
C GLY A 16 7.73 6.01 -23.01
N GLY A 17 7.77 5.29 -24.13
CA GLY A 17 7.68 3.82 -24.11
C GLY A 17 8.86 3.24 -23.34
N HIS A 18 8.67 2.93 -22.08
CA HIS A 18 9.62 2.13 -21.31
C HIS A 18 9.39 0.67 -21.65
N ASP A 19 10.35 0.02 -22.30
CA ASP A 19 10.30 -1.41 -22.63
C ASP A 19 10.31 -2.31 -21.39
N ARG A 20 10.51 -1.72 -20.21
CA ARG A 20 10.64 -2.41 -18.94
C ARG A 20 9.81 -1.71 -17.86
N LEU A 21 9.10 -2.51 -17.06
CA LEU A 21 8.38 -2.06 -15.88
C LEU A 21 9.26 -2.37 -14.64
N ARG A 22 9.73 -1.32 -13.96
CA ARG A 22 10.48 -1.45 -12.72
C ARG A 22 9.50 -1.55 -11.55
N VAL A 23 9.56 -2.65 -10.80
CA VAL A 23 8.68 -2.88 -9.66
C VAL A 23 9.48 -3.05 -8.37
N ALA A 24 8.95 -2.54 -7.27
CA ALA A 24 9.49 -2.71 -5.93
C ALA A 24 8.40 -3.20 -4.98
N THR A 25 8.76 -4.00 -3.98
CA THR A 25 7.87 -4.39 -2.89
C THR A 25 8.54 -4.13 -1.55
N TYR A 26 7.80 -3.56 -0.59
CA TYR A 26 8.37 -3.18 0.68
C TYR A 26 7.34 -3.21 1.83
N ASN A 27 7.62 -4.00 2.87
CA ASN A 27 6.87 -3.92 4.12
C ASN A 27 7.41 -2.77 4.96
N ILE A 28 6.62 -1.71 5.12
CA ILE A 28 7.04 -0.48 5.80
C ILE A 28 6.91 -0.52 7.33
N HIS A 29 6.47 -1.65 7.89
CA HIS A 29 6.29 -1.82 9.34
C HIS A 29 5.53 -0.66 10.00
N LYS A 30 4.49 -0.16 9.34
CA LYS A 30 3.64 0.94 9.83
C LYS A 30 4.40 2.27 10.00
N GLY A 31 5.47 2.47 9.23
CA GLY A 31 6.30 3.69 9.26
C GLY A 31 7.14 3.85 10.52
N VAL A 32 7.33 2.79 11.32
CA VAL A 32 8.07 2.84 12.59
C VAL A 32 9.06 1.68 12.71
N ARG A 33 10.14 1.91 13.47
CA ARG A 33 11.16 0.91 13.79
C ARG A 33 11.26 0.70 15.29
N GLY A 34 11.59 -0.53 15.71
CA GLY A 34 11.78 -0.89 17.12
C GLY A 34 10.47 -1.21 17.85
N VAL A 35 10.57 -1.54 19.13
CA VAL A 35 9.47 -2.04 19.97
C VAL A 35 9.39 -1.23 21.27
N GLY A 36 8.17 -1.05 21.79
CA GLY A 36 7.91 -0.41 23.08
C GLY A 36 8.50 1.00 23.18
N PRO A 37 9.22 1.34 24.28
CA PRO A 37 9.79 2.67 24.48
C PRO A 37 10.86 3.07 23.46
N ARG A 38 11.50 2.11 22.84
CA ARG A 38 12.56 2.34 21.83
C ARG A 38 12.01 2.50 20.40
N LYS A 39 10.72 2.55 20.23
CA LYS A 39 10.09 2.78 18.92
C LYS A 39 10.47 4.15 18.37
N ARG A 40 10.90 4.21 17.13
CA ARG A 40 11.29 5.41 16.38
C ARG A 40 10.45 5.57 15.14
N LEU A 41 10.18 6.79 14.75
CA LEU A 41 9.53 7.13 13.49
C LEU A 41 10.55 6.97 12.35
N GLU A 42 10.18 6.21 11.30
CA GLU A 42 11.03 5.94 10.13
C GLU A 42 10.38 6.39 8.82
N ILE A 43 9.15 6.88 8.87
CA ILE A 43 8.36 7.18 7.67
C ILE A 43 9.08 8.15 6.72
N HIS A 44 9.80 9.14 7.26
CA HIS A 44 10.54 10.13 6.46
C HIS A 44 11.74 9.51 5.74
N ASN A 45 12.49 8.62 6.41
CA ASN A 45 13.57 7.87 5.77
C ASN A 45 13.05 6.89 4.71
N LEU A 46 11.87 6.31 4.95
CA LEU A 46 11.20 5.44 3.99
C LEU A 46 10.80 6.21 2.74
N GLY A 47 10.29 7.45 2.86
CA GLY A 47 9.97 8.32 1.73
C GLY A 47 11.20 8.54 0.84
N LEU A 48 12.33 8.94 1.42
CA LEU A 48 13.58 9.12 0.68
C LEU A 48 14.04 7.82 0.01
N GLY A 49 13.89 6.68 0.71
CA GLY A 49 14.23 5.37 0.16
C GLY A 49 13.33 4.98 -1.04
N ILE A 50 12.03 5.22 -0.94
CA ILE A 50 11.08 4.92 -2.03
C ILE A 50 11.36 5.81 -3.25
N GLU A 51 11.61 7.09 -3.05
CA GLU A 51 11.98 8.01 -4.13
C GLU A 51 13.27 7.54 -4.84
N ALA A 52 14.28 7.13 -4.07
CA ALA A 52 15.55 6.63 -4.60
C ALA A 52 15.44 5.31 -5.38
N LEU A 53 14.38 4.50 -5.16
CA LEU A 53 14.15 3.29 -5.95
C LEU A 53 13.81 3.59 -7.41
N ASP A 54 13.26 4.76 -7.69
CA ASP A 54 12.81 5.16 -9.03
C ASP A 54 12.00 4.05 -9.73
N ALA A 55 11.12 3.39 -8.98
CA ALA A 55 10.33 2.26 -9.46
C ALA A 55 9.01 2.74 -10.08
N ASP A 56 8.56 2.12 -11.15
CA ASP A 56 7.28 2.45 -11.80
C ASP A 56 6.08 2.07 -10.93
N LEU A 57 6.19 0.95 -10.20
CA LEU A 57 5.20 0.47 -9.25
C LEU A 57 5.87 0.12 -7.92
N VAL A 58 5.32 0.59 -6.80
CA VAL A 58 5.78 0.24 -5.45
C VAL A 58 4.65 -0.41 -4.67
N PHE A 59 4.83 -1.67 -4.31
CA PHE A 59 3.89 -2.49 -3.55
C PHE A 59 4.22 -2.40 -2.07
N LEU A 60 3.35 -1.76 -1.28
CA LEU A 60 3.59 -1.50 0.13
C LEU A 60 2.69 -2.35 1.02
N GLN A 61 3.26 -2.93 2.07
CA GLN A 61 2.54 -3.67 3.11
C GLN A 61 2.67 -2.98 4.46
N GLU A 62 1.72 -3.25 5.35
CA GLU A 62 1.61 -2.63 6.69
C GLU A 62 1.53 -1.09 6.66
N VAL A 63 0.85 -0.55 5.67
CA VAL A 63 0.62 0.89 5.51
C VAL A 63 -0.54 1.33 6.41
N ARG A 64 -0.42 2.48 7.07
CA ARG A 64 -1.48 3.09 7.88
C ARG A 64 -2.11 4.29 7.18
N LEU A 65 -3.44 4.36 7.20
CA LEU A 65 -4.13 5.61 6.88
C LEU A 65 -4.03 6.57 8.07
N TYR A 66 -4.34 6.07 9.26
CA TYR A 66 -4.28 6.85 10.50
C TYR A 66 -3.99 5.96 11.71
N HIS A 67 -3.33 6.53 12.75
CA HIS A 67 -3.15 5.86 14.02
C HIS A 67 -2.95 6.85 15.18
N ALA A 68 -4.02 7.12 15.94
CA ALA A 68 -4.09 8.15 16.98
C ALA A 68 -2.94 8.12 18.01
N ARG A 69 -2.62 6.94 18.53
CA ARG A 69 -1.55 6.81 19.54
C ARG A 69 -0.15 7.09 18.99
N GLU A 70 0.12 6.69 17.75
CA GLU A 70 1.43 6.95 17.15
C GLU A 70 1.56 8.43 16.76
N ALA A 71 0.51 9.03 16.20
CA ALA A 71 0.47 10.45 15.91
C ALA A 71 0.76 11.26 17.18
N GLN A 72 0.05 11.00 18.28
CA GLN A 72 0.29 11.66 19.57
C GLN A 72 1.70 11.41 20.13
N ARG A 73 2.22 10.18 19.97
CA ARG A 73 3.55 9.82 20.44
C ARG A 73 4.66 10.57 19.72
N PHE A 74 4.53 10.76 18.39
CA PHE A 74 5.54 11.37 17.53
C PHE A 74 5.27 12.83 17.19
N GLU A 75 4.19 13.43 17.70
CA GLU A 75 3.81 14.82 17.46
C GLU A 75 4.93 15.82 17.75
N ARG A 76 5.73 15.56 18.79
CA ARG A 76 6.84 16.44 19.23
C ARG A 76 8.19 16.14 18.59
N THR A 77 8.26 15.21 17.64
CA THR A 77 9.51 14.96 16.92
C THR A 77 9.70 16.03 15.83
N TRP A 78 10.95 16.31 15.46
CA TRP A 78 11.27 17.32 14.45
C TRP A 78 10.54 17.09 13.11
N PHE A 79 10.41 15.82 12.73
CA PHE A 79 9.62 15.38 11.58
C PHE A 79 8.46 14.53 12.11
N GLY A 80 7.46 15.13 12.71
CA GLY A 80 6.36 14.44 13.35
C GLY A 80 5.66 13.36 12.49
N TRP A 81 4.61 12.79 13.03
CA TRP A 81 3.74 11.89 12.27
C TRP A 81 3.08 12.69 11.12
N PRO A 82 3.05 12.17 9.87
CA PRO A 82 2.41 12.86 8.76
C PRO A 82 0.92 13.11 9.03
N ASP A 83 0.42 14.26 8.58
CA ASP A 83 -1.00 14.63 8.69
C ASP A 83 -1.87 13.85 7.70
N GLU A 84 -1.29 13.41 6.59
CA GLU A 84 -1.89 12.56 5.57
C GLU A 84 -1.67 11.07 5.81
N GLY A 85 -2.33 10.21 5.05
CA GLY A 85 -2.09 8.77 5.07
C GLY A 85 -0.66 8.41 4.66
N GLN A 86 -0.14 7.32 5.22
CA GLN A 86 1.25 6.92 4.92
C GLN A 86 1.48 6.60 3.43
N ALA A 87 0.46 6.12 2.71
CA ALA A 87 0.59 5.84 1.28
C ALA A 87 0.78 7.14 0.48
N GLU A 88 -0.02 8.17 0.78
CA GLU A 88 0.05 9.49 0.18
C GLU A 88 1.38 10.17 0.50
N PHE A 89 1.79 10.13 1.76
CA PHE A 89 3.06 10.69 2.21
C PHE A 89 4.29 10.06 1.54
N LEU A 90 4.25 8.75 1.29
CA LEU A 90 5.36 8.00 0.69
C LEU A 90 5.37 8.07 -0.85
N ALA A 91 4.30 8.56 -1.47
CA ALA A 91 4.21 8.62 -2.92
C ALA A 91 5.13 9.70 -3.48
N PRO A 92 6.06 9.35 -4.38
CA PRO A 92 6.83 10.37 -5.11
C PRO A 92 5.89 11.30 -5.90
N GLU A 93 6.36 12.52 -6.20
CA GLU A 93 5.58 13.48 -6.96
C GLU A 93 5.08 12.88 -8.28
N GLY A 94 3.80 13.08 -8.58
CA GLY A 94 3.16 12.59 -9.80
C GLY A 94 2.74 11.12 -9.77
N TYR A 95 2.91 10.39 -8.65
CA TYR A 95 2.41 9.03 -8.54
C TYR A 95 0.94 8.99 -8.13
N ALA A 96 0.21 8.06 -8.74
CA ALA A 96 -1.13 7.68 -8.30
C ALA A 96 -1.03 6.72 -7.10
N VAL A 97 -1.99 6.83 -6.17
CA VAL A 97 -2.03 6.03 -4.95
C VAL A 97 -3.29 5.20 -4.90
N ALA A 98 -3.15 3.92 -4.58
CA ALA A 98 -4.25 3.04 -4.20
C ALA A 98 -3.97 2.48 -2.81
N TYR A 99 -4.97 2.54 -1.91
CA TYR A 99 -4.89 1.99 -0.57
C TYR A 99 -6.17 1.21 -0.23
N ARG A 100 -6.03 0.10 0.50
CA ARG A 100 -7.15 -0.59 1.15
C ARG A 100 -6.73 -1.12 2.51
N SER A 101 -7.59 -0.88 3.50
CA SER A 101 -7.42 -1.40 4.86
C SER A 101 -7.67 -2.91 4.90
N ASN A 102 -6.80 -3.64 5.58
CA ASN A 102 -6.98 -5.06 5.87
C ASN A 102 -7.47 -5.27 7.30
N ALA A 103 -7.09 -4.38 8.23
CA ALA A 103 -7.42 -4.51 9.64
C ALA A 103 -7.71 -3.15 10.28
N ILE A 104 -8.84 -3.08 10.96
CA ILE A 104 -9.29 -1.89 11.68
C ILE A 104 -9.24 -2.17 13.18
N THR A 105 -8.65 -1.26 13.95
CA THR A 105 -8.53 -1.33 15.40
C THR A 105 -9.09 -0.07 16.05
N ARG A 106 -9.30 -0.07 17.36
CA ARG A 106 -9.76 1.12 18.10
C ARG A 106 -8.81 2.34 18.00
N HIS A 107 -7.58 2.16 17.53
CA HIS A 107 -6.55 3.23 17.47
C HIS A 107 -6.23 3.68 16.06
N GLY A 108 -6.70 2.97 15.06
CA GLY A 108 -6.44 3.22 13.65
C GLY A 108 -6.55 1.96 12.82
N GLU A 109 -6.11 2.04 11.60
CA GLU A 109 -6.17 0.95 10.62
C GLU A 109 -4.82 0.75 9.93
N HIS A 110 -4.66 -0.39 9.29
CA HIS A 110 -3.53 -0.65 8.42
C HIS A 110 -3.92 -1.63 7.29
N GLY A 111 -3.21 -1.51 6.19
CA GLY A 111 -3.51 -2.30 5.00
C GLY A 111 -2.36 -2.36 4.02
N ASN A 112 -2.72 -2.50 2.76
CA ASN A 112 -1.84 -2.53 1.62
C ASN A 112 -2.01 -1.28 0.77
N ALA A 113 -0.90 -0.84 0.12
CA ALA A 113 -0.95 0.25 -0.84
C ALA A 113 -0.15 -0.08 -2.11
N LEU A 114 -0.54 0.54 -3.20
CA LEU A 114 0.20 0.58 -4.45
C LEU A 114 0.47 2.05 -4.80
N LEU A 115 1.74 2.38 -5.02
CA LEU A 115 2.15 3.65 -5.61
C LEU A 115 2.49 3.39 -7.07
N SER A 116 2.00 4.21 -7.99
CA SER A 116 2.15 3.98 -9.42
C SER A 116 2.48 5.27 -10.18
N ARG A 117 3.52 5.23 -10.99
CA ARG A 117 3.81 6.25 -12.00
C ARG A 117 2.76 6.25 -13.13
N TRP A 118 2.01 5.16 -13.27
CA TRP A 118 1.06 4.92 -14.34
C TRP A 118 -0.38 5.06 -13.86
N PRO A 119 -1.33 5.43 -14.72
CA PRO A 119 -2.73 5.55 -14.33
C PRO A 119 -3.30 4.23 -13.81
N LEU A 120 -4.08 4.34 -12.75
CA LEU A 120 -4.77 3.22 -12.08
C LEU A 120 -6.18 3.06 -12.62
N GLY A 121 -6.64 1.81 -12.70
CA GLY A 121 -8.04 1.45 -12.88
C GLY A 121 -8.78 1.30 -11.55
N ASP A 122 -9.86 0.54 -11.56
CA ASP A 122 -10.71 0.33 -10.38
C ASP A 122 -9.97 -0.46 -9.29
N ILE A 123 -10.07 0.05 -8.06
CA ILE A 123 -9.37 -0.51 -6.91
C ILE A 123 -10.24 -1.60 -6.25
N GLY A 124 -9.84 -2.85 -6.38
CA GLY A 124 -10.45 -4.01 -5.73
C GLY A 124 -9.81 -4.34 -4.38
N HIS A 125 -10.61 -4.93 -3.47
CA HIS A 125 -10.14 -5.51 -2.22
C HIS A 125 -10.79 -6.87 -2.01
N HIS A 126 -9.96 -7.90 -1.74
CA HIS A 126 -10.42 -9.28 -1.53
C HIS A 126 -9.91 -9.78 -0.19
N ASP A 127 -10.82 -10.20 0.68
CA ASP A 127 -10.47 -10.78 1.97
C ASP A 127 -9.92 -12.20 1.78
N VAL A 128 -8.69 -12.39 2.23
CA VAL A 128 -8.02 -13.70 2.26
C VAL A 128 -7.68 -14.13 3.68
N SER A 129 -8.31 -13.54 4.68
CA SER A 129 -8.12 -13.89 6.09
C SER A 129 -8.43 -15.36 6.33
N ASP A 130 -7.54 -16.05 7.04
CA ASP A 130 -7.71 -17.46 7.38
C ASP A 130 -8.43 -17.61 8.73
N HIS A 131 -8.24 -16.67 9.62
CA HIS A 131 -8.90 -16.61 10.92
C HIS A 131 -9.06 -15.15 11.41
N ARG A 132 -10.00 -14.94 12.32
CA ARG A 132 -10.42 -13.62 12.81
C ARG A 132 -9.33 -12.77 13.49
N PHE A 133 -8.25 -13.39 13.95
CA PHE A 133 -7.18 -12.69 14.69
C PHE A 133 -6.10 -12.12 13.77
N GLU A 134 -6.06 -12.51 12.51
CA GLU A 134 -5.07 -12.06 11.55
C GLU A 134 -5.75 -11.73 10.22
N GLN A 135 -6.29 -10.52 10.15
CA GLN A 135 -6.95 -10.03 8.94
C GLN A 135 -5.94 -9.79 7.83
N ARG A 136 -6.23 -10.34 6.64
CA ARG A 136 -5.40 -10.24 5.45
C ARG A 136 -6.25 -9.97 4.22
N GLY A 137 -5.79 -9.09 3.35
CA GLY A 137 -6.48 -8.73 2.12
C GLY A 137 -5.53 -8.64 0.95
N LEU A 138 -6.07 -8.84 -0.24
CA LEU A 138 -5.42 -8.52 -1.50
C LEU A 138 -5.93 -7.15 -1.94
N LEU A 139 -5.01 -6.25 -2.24
CA LEU A 139 -5.31 -5.02 -2.97
C LEU A 139 -5.03 -5.29 -4.44
N HIS A 140 -6.07 -5.32 -5.26
CA HIS A 140 -5.98 -5.51 -6.71
C HIS A 140 -6.22 -4.19 -7.44
N VAL A 141 -5.32 -3.84 -8.34
CA VAL A 141 -5.39 -2.61 -9.12
C VAL A 141 -4.92 -2.86 -10.56
N PRO A 142 -5.79 -2.73 -11.55
CA PRO A 142 -5.37 -2.67 -12.95
C PRO A 142 -4.57 -1.40 -13.20
N VAL A 143 -3.40 -1.51 -13.83
CA VAL A 143 -2.51 -0.40 -14.16
C VAL A 143 -2.38 -0.28 -15.67
N ARG A 144 -2.56 0.90 -16.21
CA ARG A 144 -2.39 1.18 -17.63
C ARG A 144 -0.93 1.42 -17.98
N TRP A 145 -0.28 0.42 -18.58
CA TRP A 145 1.12 0.49 -18.97
C TRP A 145 1.30 0.23 -20.48
N ASN A 146 1.89 1.19 -21.21
CA ASN A 146 2.18 1.08 -22.65
C ASN A 146 1.00 0.57 -23.50
N GLY A 147 -0.22 1.06 -23.22
CA GLY A 147 -1.42 0.64 -23.95
C GLY A 147 -2.01 -0.70 -23.53
N SER A 148 -1.34 -1.42 -22.63
CA SER A 148 -1.80 -2.67 -22.04
C SER A 148 -2.29 -2.47 -20.61
N THR A 149 -3.04 -3.44 -20.09
CA THR A 149 -3.40 -3.49 -18.68
C THR A 149 -2.51 -4.51 -17.97
N VAL A 150 -1.84 -4.07 -16.89
CA VAL A 150 -1.10 -4.94 -15.97
C VAL A 150 -1.88 -5.02 -14.67
N HIS A 151 -2.18 -6.21 -14.20
CA HIS A 151 -2.89 -6.40 -12.94
C HIS A 151 -1.91 -6.46 -11.78
N ALA A 152 -1.88 -5.40 -10.97
CA ALA A 152 -1.07 -5.32 -9.76
C ALA A 152 -1.86 -5.89 -8.58
N VAL A 153 -1.28 -6.87 -7.86
CA VAL A 153 -1.89 -7.45 -6.66
C VAL A 153 -0.93 -7.31 -5.49
N VAL A 154 -1.28 -6.47 -4.51
CA VAL A 154 -0.50 -6.32 -3.27
C VAL A 154 -1.03 -7.27 -2.22
N ALA A 155 -0.17 -8.16 -1.73
CA ALA A 155 -0.50 -9.15 -0.70
C ALA A 155 0.44 -9.06 0.49
N HIS A 156 -0.09 -9.29 1.69
CA HIS A 156 0.67 -9.49 2.91
C HIS A 156 0.12 -10.71 3.65
N PHE A 157 0.81 -11.83 3.54
CA PHE A 157 0.35 -13.10 4.11
C PHE A 157 0.66 -13.22 5.60
N GLY A 158 -0.05 -14.15 6.26
CA GLY A 158 0.09 -14.42 7.68
C GLY A 158 1.42 -15.09 8.07
N LEU A 159 1.72 -15.08 9.36
CA LEU A 159 2.96 -15.64 9.90
C LEU A 159 2.92 -17.18 9.99
N ILE A 160 1.73 -17.78 10.16
CA ILE A 160 1.56 -19.22 10.29
C ILE A 160 1.63 -19.89 8.91
N HIS A 161 2.51 -20.87 8.76
CA HIS A 161 2.73 -21.55 7.47
C HIS A 161 1.44 -22.11 6.85
N ALA A 162 0.63 -22.83 7.62
CA ALA A 162 -0.62 -23.41 7.13
C ALA A 162 -1.63 -22.32 6.67
N SER A 163 -1.70 -21.18 7.37
CA SER A 163 -2.49 -20.03 6.94
C SER A 163 -1.96 -19.45 5.62
N ARG A 164 -0.64 -19.29 5.47
CA ARG A 164 -0.06 -18.80 4.21
C ARG A 164 -0.41 -19.70 3.03
N VAL A 165 -0.33 -21.00 3.19
CA VAL A 165 -0.68 -21.94 2.11
C VAL A 165 -2.12 -21.73 1.65
N ARG A 166 -3.08 -21.61 2.59
CA ARG A 166 -4.48 -21.34 2.24
C ARG A 166 -4.68 -19.96 1.62
N GLN A 167 -3.95 -18.95 2.10
CA GLN A 167 -4.02 -17.59 1.54
C GLN A 167 -3.44 -17.52 0.12
N VAL A 168 -2.34 -18.23 -0.15
CA VAL A 168 -1.79 -18.37 -1.51
C VAL A 168 -2.76 -19.09 -2.43
N GLN A 169 -3.44 -20.13 -1.95
CA GLN A 169 -4.48 -20.81 -2.73
C GLN A 169 -5.61 -19.83 -3.10
N ARG A 170 -6.11 -19.04 -2.14
CA ARG A 170 -7.13 -18.01 -2.41
C ARG A 170 -6.65 -16.94 -3.39
N LEU A 171 -5.36 -16.58 -3.36
CA LEU A 171 -4.77 -15.69 -4.36
C LEU A 171 -4.78 -16.35 -5.75
N ALA A 172 -4.40 -17.62 -5.86
CA ALA A 172 -4.44 -18.34 -7.14
C ALA A 172 -5.87 -18.40 -7.69
N ASP A 173 -6.84 -18.80 -6.85
CA ASP A 173 -8.26 -18.85 -7.22
C ASP A 173 -8.80 -17.48 -7.64
N PHE A 174 -8.31 -16.40 -7.02
CA PHE A 174 -8.64 -15.02 -7.39
C PHE A 174 -8.08 -14.68 -8.79
N ILE A 175 -6.79 -14.96 -9.02
CA ILE A 175 -6.15 -14.68 -10.33
C ILE A 175 -6.87 -15.43 -11.45
N GLU A 176 -7.21 -16.69 -11.27
CA GLU A 176 -7.91 -17.50 -12.29
C GLU A 176 -9.31 -16.96 -12.62
N ARG A 177 -9.98 -16.27 -11.70
CA ARG A 177 -11.36 -15.79 -11.92
C ARG A 177 -11.44 -14.34 -12.37
N GLU A 178 -10.54 -13.48 -11.94
CA GLU A 178 -10.68 -12.03 -12.03
C GLU A 178 -9.59 -11.36 -12.90
N VAL A 179 -8.52 -12.11 -13.24
CA VAL A 179 -7.39 -11.64 -14.02
C VAL A 179 -7.23 -12.45 -15.31
#